data_eb67a433dfbc2873359464e5f76352f2
#
_entry.id   eb67a433dfbc2873359464e5f76352f2
#
_cell.length_a   1.000
_cell.length_b   1.000
_cell.length_c   1.000
_cell.angle_alpha   90.00
_cell.angle_beta   90.00
_cell.angle_gamma   90.00
#
_symmetry.space_group_name_H-M   'P 1'
#
loop_
_entity.id
_entity.type
_entity.pdbx_description
1 polymer ?
#
loop_
_entity_poly.entity_id
_entity_poly.type
_entity_poly.pdbx_seq_one_letter_code
_entity_poly.pdbx_strand_id
1 'polypeptide(L)'
;MEKTYSESELIIPALKIISEKTDGIMTAELIIALREELKPSGDDVKLLKGRNDDAFSQKVRNLISHKRLLKYVEINNDHMFINELGLTFIADNTEDEYSPYIEQNDDFRDENYSTELFEQSTQPDNIYLSVSDLKRKYDRYLNGIEENGLKINPDYQRYDGIWSTKNKSLFIESVILNIPIPSIYLSEDSKGTLIVIDGRQRLSTLFDFMEDKFKLTGLSILNQLNGRKYSKLVGEYAKYKTKIEDRSLHIAKLRYGTSDTFVIETFERVNTKGAKLNAQEIRNAINQGKSTELLNQLSNYYDKERKIVDKKRMKDKYLILRYFAMKFYYQQIKQGNNVEFGTISDYLSATMKKINAMGDSQIDEMREDFIDTYDRAKSIFGTMAFKLDEKLPINMILFDVTLIIVAELKNVTDDVVRKAYNSLINYGRNMEDNSETPFEKNIKYHRDSNENIKERLLWIKKIIGELN
;
A
#
# COMPACT_ATOMS: atom_id res chain seq x y z
N MET A 1 -22.97 -12.50 26.14
CA MET A 1 -21.67 -11.98 26.61
C MET A 1 -21.87 -10.51 27.00
N GLU A 2 -21.29 -10.06 28.12
CA GLU A 2 -21.34 -8.66 28.51
C GLU A 2 -20.52 -7.84 27.50
N LYS A 3 -21.09 -6.72 27.02
CA LYS A 3 -20.44 -5.81 26.06
C LYS A 3 -19.90 -4.58 26.81
N THR A 4 -18.63 -4.63 27.17
CA THR A 4 -17.90 -3.50 27.77
C THR A 4 -16.87 -2.97 26.80
N TYR A 5 -16.65 -1.66 26.76
CA TYR A 5 -15.80 -0.96 25.81
C TYR A 5 -14.71 -0.18 26.52
N SER A 6 -13.50 -0.18 26.01
CA SER A 6 -12.44 0.75 26.39
C SER A 6 -12.62 2.09 25.70
N GLU A 7 -11.98 3.17 26.19
CA GLU A 7 -11.98 4.47 25.51
C GLU A 7 -11.44 4.38 24.07
N SER A 8 -10.46 3.51 23.82
CA SER A 8 -9.87 3.35 22.49
C SER A 8 -10.83 2.71 21.49
N GLU A 9 -11.66 1.75 21.94
CA GLU A 9 -12.68 1.11 21.11
C GLU A 9 -13.86 2.02 20.77
N LEU A 10 -14.05 3.10 21.52
CA LEU A 10 -15.12 4.08 21.28
C LEU A 10 -14.73 5.16 20.25
N ILE A 11 -13.46 5.29 19.89
CA ILE A 11 -13.00 6.36 19.00
C ILE A 11 -13.63 6.24 17.62
N ILE A 12 -13.56 5.08 16.97
CA ILE A 12 -14.08 4.85 15.62
C ILE A 12 -15.59 4.99 15.54
N PRO A 13 -16.39 4.32 16.41
CA PRO A 13 -17.82 4.53 16.43
C PRO A 13 -18.22 6.00 16.66
N ALA A 14 -17.52 6.70 17.55
CA ALA A 14 -17.76 8.11 17.81
C ALA A 14 -17.52 8.98 16.55
N LEU A 15 -16.41 8.75 15.86
CA LEU A 15 -16.08 9.49 14.64
C LEU A 15 -17.05 9.18 13.50
N LYS A 16 -17.53 7.93 13.36
CA LYS A 16 -18.56 7.55 12.38
C LYS A 16 -19.84 8.36 12.60
N ILE A 17 -20.36 8.36 13.82
CA ILE A 17 -21.56 9.14 14.17
C ILE A 17 -21.35 10.64 13.91
N ILE A 18 -20.19 11.20 14.26
CA ILE A 18 -19.87 12.60 14.00
C ILE A 18 -19.83 12.89 12.50
N SER A 19 -19.32 11.97 11.69
CA SER A 19 -19.21 12.15 10.23
C SER A 19 -20.56 12.18 9.52
N GLU A 20 -21.59 11.55 10.09
CA GLU A 20 -22.95 11.53 9.55
C GLU A 20 -23.74 12.79 9.88
N LYS A 21 -23.26 13.65 10.79
CA LYS A 21 -23.94 14.86 11.25
C LYS A 21 -23.39 16.11 10.57
N THR A 22 -24.05 16.56 9.51
CA THR A 22 -23.66 17.78 8.76
C THR A 22 -23.71 19.04 9.60
N ASP A 23 -24.61 19.12 10.59
CA ASP A 23 -24.79 20.25 11.48
C ASP A 23 -23.96 20.16 12.76
N GLY A 24 -23.07 19.16 12.82
CA GLY A 24 -22.29 18.84 14.01
C GLY A 24 -23.11 18.11 15.07
N ILE A 25 -22.44 17.61 16.12
CA ILE A 25 -23.09 16.89 17.22
C ILE A 25 -22.53 17.32 18.57
N MET A 26 -23.40 17.50 19.56
CA MET A 26 -22.98 17.77 20.93
C MET A 26 -22.56 16.50 21.66
N THR A 27 -21.72 16.63 22.69
CA THR A 27 -21.26 15.49 23.50
C THR A 27 -22.40 14.65 24.08
N ALA A 28 -23.48 15.31 24.52
CA ALA A 28 -24.64 14.61 25.08
C ALA A 28 -25.37 13.75 24.03
N GLU A 29 -25.53 14.27 22.83
CA GLU A 29 -26.13 13.57 21.71
C GLU A 29 -25.26 12.42 21.23
N LEU A 30 -23.93 12.62 21.19
CA LEU A 30 -22.97 11.57 20.86
C LEU A 30 -23.05 10.39 21.84
N ILE A 31 -23.21 10.67 23.16
CA ILE A 31 -23.39 9.60 24.16
C ILE A 31 -24.65 8.78 23.88
N ILE A 32 -25.75 9.45 23.54
CA ILE A 32 -27.03 8.78 23.23
C ILE A 32 -26.88 7.91 21.99
N ALA A 33 -26.34 8.47 20.91
CA ALA A 33 -26.17 7.78 19.65
C ALA A 33 -25.24 6.54 19.77
N LEU A 34 -24.11 6.70 20.47
CA LEU A 34 -23.19 5.59 20.74
C LEU A 34 -23.83 4.49 21.59
N ARG A 35 -24.69 4.86 22.54
CA ARG A 35 -25.40 3.90 23.38
C ARG A 35 -26.43 3.09 22.58
N GLU A 36 -27.15 3.72 21.67
CA GLU A 36 -28.11 3.07 20.78
C GLU A 36 -27.42 2.09 19.83
N GLU A 37 -26.28 2.47 19.26
CA GLU A 37 -25.53 1.65 18.32
C GLU A 37 -24.83 0.47 18.99
N LEU A 38 -24.07 0.73 20.05
CA LEU A 38 -23.16 -0.24 20.65
C LEU A 38 -23.84 -1.13 21.71
N LYS A 39 -24.95 -0.67 22.29
CA LYS A 39 -25.74 -1.37 23.35
C LYS A 39 -24.83 -1.89 24.48
N PRO A 40 -24.11 -1.02 25.19
CA PRO A 40 -23.21 -1.41 26.26
C PRO A 40 -23.94 -2.15 27.39
N SER A 41 -23.25 -3.06 28.08
CA SER A 41 -23.78 -3.85 29.19
C SER A 41 -22.70 -4.11 30.25
N GLY A 42 -23.03 -4.83 31.31
CA GLY A 42 -22.08 -5.16 32.36
C GLY A 42 -21.59 -3.97 33.15
N ASP A 43 -20.28 -3.79 33.27
CA ASP A 43 -19.67 -2.71 34.04
C ASP A 43 -19.89 -1.33 33.43
N ASP A 44 -20.14 -1.23 32.11
CA ASP A 44 -20.34 0.05 31.40
C ASP A 44 -21.65 0.74 31.79
N VAL A 45 -22.67 0.01 32.20
CA VAL A 45 -23.96 0.57 32.64
C VAL A 45 -24.06 0.81 34.14
N LYS A 46 -23.00 0.51 34.91
CA LYS A 46 -22.97 0.78 36.36
C LYS A 46 -22.81 2.26 36.64
N LEU A 47 -23.68 2.78 37.51
CA LEU A 47 -23.60 4.16 37.98
C LEU A 47 -22.30 4.39 38.77
N LEU A 48 -21.66 5.49 38.50
CA LEU A 48 -20.45 5.91 39.20
C LEU A 48 -20.80 6.43 40.61
N LYS A 49 -20.00 6.05 41.63
CA LYS A 49 -20.22 6.49 43.00
C LYS A 49 -20.33 8.01 43.13
N GLY A 50 -21.49 8.48 43.61
CA GLY A 50 -21.73 9.90 43.85
C GLY A 50 -22.06 10.76 42.61
N ARG A 51 -22.42 10.13 41.51
CA ARG A 51 -22.82 10.81 40.25
C ARG A 51 -24.06 10.14 39.65
N ASN A 52 -24.86 10.94 38.90
CA ASN A 52 -25.98 10.43 38.10
C ASN A 52 -25.53 9.98 36.70
N ASP A 53 -24.33 9.43 36.58
CA ASP A 53 -23.68 9.09 35.34
C ASP A 53 -23.10 7.68 35.42
N ASP A 54 -23.08 6.97 34.32
CA ASP A 54 -22.53 5.63 34.26
C ASP A 54 -21.11 5.59 33.63
N ALA A 55 -20.46 4.46 33.74
CA ALA A 55 -19.08 4.28 33.29
C ALA A 55 -18.95 4.48 31.76
N PHE A 56 -19.95 4.10 30.96
CA PHE A 56 -19.95 4.32 29.51
C PHE A 56 -19.96 5.79 29.13
N SER A 57 -20.90 6.57 29.70
CA SER A 57 -21.00 7.99 29.47
C SER A 57 -19.73 8.74 29.90
N GLN A 58 -19.10 8.33 31.00
CA GLN A 58 -17.82 8.89 31.43
C GLN A 58 -16.70 8.59 30.42
N LYS A 59 -16.62 7.38 29.87
CA LYS A 59 -15.63 7.01 28.86
C LYS A 59 -15.78 7.86 27.59
N VAL A 60 -17.02 8.11 27.13
CA VAL A 60 -17.26 8.98 25.97
C VAL A 60 -16.82 10.41 26.25
N ARG A 61 -17.11 10.97 27.43
CA ARG A 61 -16.61 12.31 27.80
C ARG A 61 -15.07 12.35 27.88
N ASN A 62 -14.46 11.26 28.33
CA ASN A 62 -13.01 11.16 28.41
C ASN A 62 -12.35 11.21 27.04
N LEU A 63 -13.01 10.78 25.94
CA LEU A 63 -12.48 10.94 24.59
C LEU A 63 -12.18 12.42 24.26
N ILE A 64 -12.98 13.35 24.80
CA ILE A 64 -12.82 14.79 24.59
C ILE A 64 -11.84 15.36 25.63
N SER A 65 -12.05 15.08 26.92
CA SER A 65 -11.23 15.63 28.01
C SER A 65 -9.78 15.15 27.95
N HIS A 66 -9.53 13.91 27.53
CA HIS A 66 -8.20 13.35 27.30
C HIS A 66 -7.64 13.68 25.90
N LYS A 67 -8.30 14.57 25.15
CA LYS A 67 -7.90 15.05 23.83
C LYS A 67 -7.77 13.95 22.76
N ARG A 68 -8.42 12.80 22.95
CA ARG A 68 -8.32 11.66 22.01
C ARG A 68 -9.06 11.91 20.70
N LEU A 69 -10.19 12.66 20.74
CA LEU A 69 -10.94 13.06 19.53
C LEU A 69 -10.49 14.40 18.95
N LEU A 70 -9.85 15.29 19.73
CA LEU A 70 -9.59 16.67 19.30
C LEU A 70 -8.73 16.83 18.05
N LYS A 71 -7.92 15.83 17.71
CA LYS A 71 -7.15 15.84 16.46
C LYS A 71 -7.96 15.46 15.22
N TYR A 72 -9.14 14.86 15.43
CA TYR A 72 -10.01 14.32 14.38
C TYR A 72 -11.28 15.13 14.16
N VAL A 73 -11.56 16.09 15.07
CA VAL A 73 -12.76 16.91 15.02
C VAL A 73 -12.42 18.37 15.25
N GLU A 74 -13.23 19.25 14.68
CA GLU A 74 -13.27 20.68 14.99
C GLU A 74 -14.46 20.94 15.90
N ILE A 75 -14.27 21.76 16.94
CA ILE A 75 -15.35 22.14 17.85
C ILE A 75 -15.74 23.59 17.58
N ASN A 76 -17.00 23.79 17.20
CA ASN A 76 -17.57 25.11 16.96
C ASN A 76 -18.92 25.20 17.68
N ASN A 77 -19.06 26.16 18.59
CA ASN A 77 -20.26 26.36 19.43
C ASN A 77 -20.73 25.07 20.12
N ASP A 78 -19.83 24.34 20.78
CA ASP A 78 -20.06 23.06 21.47
C ASP A 78 -20.47 21.88 20.56
N HIS A 79 -20.53 22.08 19.26
CA HIS A 79 -20.76 21.02 18.28
C HIS A 79 -19.43 20.53 17.70
N MET A 80 -19.28 19.22 17.62
CA MET A 80 -18.15 18.54 17.00
C MET A 80 -18.46 18.29 15.54
N PHE A 81 -17.54 18.70 14.67
CA PHE A 81 -17.56 18.44 13.24
C PHE A 81 -16.34 17.59 12.90
N ILE A 82 -16.51 16.57 12.08
CA ILE A 82 -15.38 15.76 11.62
C ILE A 82 -14.47 16.62 10.73
N ASN A 83 -13.15 16.52 10.94
CA ASN A 83 -12.18 17.11 10.03
C ASN A 83 -11.58 16.08 9.09
N GLU A 84 -10.70 16.49 8.16
CA GLU A 84 -10.05 15.58 7.19
C GLU A 84 -9.28 14.45 7.86
N LEU A 85 -8.62 14.71 8.99
CA LEU A 85 -7.91 13.68 9.75
C LEU A 85 -8.87 12.68 10.39
N GLY A 86 -10.06 13.12 10.80
CA GLY A 86 -11.10 12.26 11.35
C GLY A 86 -11.71 11.35 10.29
N LEU A 87 -12.02 11.90 9.13
CA LEU A 87 -12.49 11.10 7.99
C LEU A 87 -11.45 10.07 7.57
N THR A 88 -10.21 10.48 7.48
CA THR A 88 -9.08 9.59 7.19
C THR A 88 -8.93 8.50 8.24
N PHE A 89 -9.09 8.85 9.53
CA PHE A 89 -8.94 7.89 10.62
C PHE A 89 -10.09 6.87 10.68
N ILE A 90 -11.33 7.29 10.39
CA ILE A 90 -12.45 6.35 10.23
C ILE A 90 -12.13 5.36 9.12
N ALA A 91 -11.77 5.90 7.97
CA ALA A 91 -11.42 5.13 6.81
C ALA A 91 -10.29 4.13 7.09
N ASP A 92 -9.25 4.54 7.81
CA ASP A 92 -8.08 3.71 8.16
C ASP A 92 -8.38 2.58 9.17
N ASN A 93 -9.49 2.64 9.90
CA ASN A 93 -9.75 1.76 11.04
C ASN A 93 -11.12 1.07 11.01
N THR A 94 -11.94 1.30 10.00
CA THR A 94 -13.14 0.50 9.79
C THR A 94 -12.79 -0.72 8.98
N GLU A 95 -13.03 -1.90 9.54
CA GLU A 95 -13.03 -3.19 8.82
C GLU A 95 -14.25 -3.31 7.90
N ASP A 96 -14.75 -2.19 7.34
CA ASP A 96 -15.75 -2.25 6.29
C ASP A 96 -15.03 -2.72 5.02
N GLU A 97 -15.31 -3.95 4.64
CA GLU A 97 -14.82 -4.72 3.50
C GLU A 97 -14.87 -3.99 2.14
N TYR A 98 -15.29 -2.71 2.07
CA TYR A 98 -15.75 -2.10 0.82
C TYR A 98 -15.49 -0.61 0.67
N SER A 99 -14.34 -0.08 1.06
CA SER A 99 -14.01 1.29 0.65
C SER A 99 -13.35 1.32 -0.74
N PRO A 100 -14.01 1.87 -1.78
CA PRO A 100 -13.40 2.05 -3.10
C PRO A 100 -12.42 3.24 -3.12
N TYR A 101 -12.24 3.92 -1.97
CA TYR A 101 -11.38 5.08 -1.85
C TYR A 101 -9.97 4.68 -1.49
N ILE A 102 -8.99 5.40 -2.02
CA ILE A 102 -7.59 5.21 -1.64
C ILE A 102 -7.36 5.87 -0.29
N GLU A 103 -7.41 5.07 0.72
CA GLU A 103 -7.11 5.47 2.10
C GLU A 103 -5.61 5.52 2.35
N GLN A 104 -5.20 6.28 3.39
CA GLN A 104 -3.76 6.45 3.67
C GLN A 104 -3.06 5.17 4.14
N ASN A 105 -3.81 4.16 4.57
CA ASN A 105 -3.30 2.88 5.06
C ASN A 105 -3.80 1.65 4.28
N ASP A 106 -4.44 1.85 3.10
CA ASP A 106 -4.84 0.70 2.27
C ASP A 106 -3.61 -0.15 1.94
N ASP A 107 -3.50 -1.25 2.62
CA ASP A 107 -2.79 -2.42 2.12
C ASP A 107 -3.69 -2.93 1.00
N PHE A 108 -3.30 -2.70 -0.26
CA PHE A 108 -4.05 -3.10 -1.47
C PHE A 108 -4.21 -4.62 -1.49
N ARG A 109 -5.11 -5.13 -0.63
CA ARG A 109 -5.40 -6.56 -0.54
C ARG A 109 -6.34 -6.94 -1.66
N ASP A 110 -6.00 -8.00 -2.31
CA ASP A 110 -6.85 -8.64 -3.29
C ASP A 110 -7.77 -9.62 -2.55
N GLU A 111 -9.07 -9.39 -2.56
CA GLU A 111 -10.06 -10.16 -1.78
C GLU A 111 -10.34 -11.57 -2.35
N ASN A 112 -9.78 -11.89 -3.51
CA ASN A 112 -10.09 -13.13 -4.24
C ASN A 112 -8.92 -14.12 -4.30
N TYR A 113 -8.35 -14.50 -3.15
CA TYR A 113 -7.39 -15.60 -3.10
C TYR A 113 -8.12 -16.95 -3.06
N SER A 114 -8.03 -17.73 -4.13
CA SER A 114 -8.45 -19.12 -4.07
C SER A 114 -7.39 -19.93 -3.32
N THR A 115 -7.84 -20.80 -2.41
CA THR A 115 -6.97 -21.74 -1.68
C THR A 115 -6.13 -22.61 -2.64
N GLU A 116 -6.67 -22.89 -3.83
CA GLU A 116 -6.01 -23.69 -4.89
C GLU A 116 -4.74 -23.02 -5.45
N LEU A 117 -4.69 -21.69 -5.54
CA LEU A 117 -3.49 -20.96 -5.97
C LEU A 117 -2.35 -21.08 -4.94
N PHE A 118 -2.69 -21.16 -3.65
CA PHE A 118 -1.72 -21.34 -2.57
C PHE A 118 -1.18 -22.77 -2.52
N GLU A 119 -2.00 -23.76 -2.79
CA GLU A 119 -1.59 -25.18 -2.76
C GLU A 119 -0.66 -25.55 -3.92
N GLN A 120 -0.75 -24.85 -5.06
CA GLN A 120 0.10 -25.07 -6.24
C GLN A 120 1.42 -24.28 -6.18
N SER A 121 1.59 -23.37 -5.23
CA SER A 121 2.80 -22.55 -5.15
C SER A 121 3.93 -23.29 -4.44
N THR A 122 5.13 -23.13 -4.98
CA THR A 122 6.34 -23.73 -4.42
C THR A 122 6.70 -23.11 -3.10
N GLN A 123 6.86 -23.93 -2.05
CA GLN A 123 7.37 -23.48 -0.75
C GLN A 123 8.76 -22.83 -0.91
N PRO A 124 9.08 -21.81 -0.07
CA PRO A 124 10.40 -21.20 -0.09
C PRO A 124 11.50 -22.23 0.20
N ASP A 125 12.61 -22.14 -0.54
CA ASP A 125 13.82 -22.89 -0.19
C ASP A 125 14.42 -22.27 1.07
N ASN A 126 14.65 -23.10 2.09
CA ASN A 126 15.35 -22.69 3.29
C ASN A 126 16.82 -23.02 3.13
N ILE A 127 17.66 -22.01 2.91
CA ILE A 127 19.09 -22.12 2.73
C ILE A 127 19.86 -21.28 3.74
N TYR A 128 21.12 -21.61 3.94
CA TYR A 128 22.04 -20.84 4.78
C TYR A 128 23.15 -20.29 3.92
N LEU A 129 23.36 -18.96 4.00
CA LEU A 129 24.47 -18.28 3.31
C LEU A 129 25.30 -17.50 4.33
N SER A 130 26.61 -17.55 4.19
CA SER A 130 27.50 -16.73 5.02
C SER A 130 27.36 -15.24 4.66
N VAL A 131 27.71 -14.37 5.59
CA VAL A 131 27.77 -12.92 5.34
C VAL A 131 28.76 -12.63 4.21
N SER A 132 29.89 -13.34 4.15
CA SER A 132 30.87 -13.24 3.07
C SER A 132 30.31 -13.60 1.70
N ASP A 133 29.51 -14.69 1.62
CA ASP A 133 28.88 -15.11 0.38
C ASP A 133 27.86 -14.07 -0.11
N LEU A 134 27.05 -13.54 0.81
CA LEU A 134 26.07 -12.49 0.50
C LEU A 134 26.76 -11.20 0.05
N LYS A 135 27.87 -10.81 0.72
CA LYS A 135 28.64 -9.64 0.33
C LYS A 135 29.30 -9.81 -1.06
N ARG A 136 29.88 -10.98 -1.34
CA ARG A 136 30.45 -11.29 -2.66
C ARG A 136 29.39 -11.22 -3.76
N LYS A 137 28.18 -11.75 -3.52
CA LYS A 137 27.07 -11.67 -4.47
C LYS A 137 26.63 -10.21 -4.69
N TYR A 138 26.58 -9.42 -3.64
CA TYR A 138 26.27 -7.99 -3.70
C TYR A 138 27.30 -7.21 -4.51
N ASP A 139 28.59 -7.44 -4.25
CA ASP A 139 29.68 -6.77 -4.97
C ASP A 139 29.69 -7.15 -6.47
N ARG A 140 29.39 -8.40 -6.81
CA ARG A 140 29.20 -8.81 -8.21
C ARG A 140 28.11 -8.02 -8.90
N TYR A 141 26.96 -7.90 -8.25
CA TYR A 141 25.84 -7.12 -8.78
C TYR A 141 26.22 -5.64 -8.99
N LEU A 142 26.90 -5.02 -8.03
CA LEU A 142 27.35 -3.62 -8.14
C LEU A 142 28.37 -3.42 -9.28
N ASN A 143 29.15 -4.44 -9.60
CA ASN A 143 30.09 -4.43 -10.73
C ASN A 143 29.46 -4.81 -12.08
N GLY A 144 28.13 -4.81 -12.19
CA GLY A 144 27.41 -5.07 -13.42
C GLY A 144 27.24 -6.56 -13.76
N ILE A 145 27.62 -7.49 -12.88
CA ILE A 145 27.41 -8.93 -13.04
C ILE A 145 26.12 -9.30 -12.31
N GLU A 146 25.00 -9.24 -13.04
CA GLU A 146 23.69 -9.53 -12.47
C GLU A 146 23.52 -11.01 -12.12
N GLU A 147 24.00 -11.90 -13.01
CA GLU A 147 23.84 -13.35 -12.86
C GLU A 147 24.37 -13.86 -11.52
N ASN A 148 23.50 -14.54 -10.77
CA ASN A 148 23.77 -15.00 -9.41
C ASN A 148 24.22 -13.87 -8.44
N GLY A 149 23.92 -12.63 -8.75
CA GLY A 149 24.15 -11.48 -7.90
C GLY A 149 23.18 -11.37 -6.73
N LEU A 150 23.38 -10.37 -5.89
CA LEU A 150 22.43 -9.96 -4.84
C LEU A 150 22.06 -8.50 -5.05
N LYS A 151 20.81 -8.25 -5.33
CA LYS A 151 20.27 -6.91 -5.52
C LYS A 151 19.61 -6.43 -4.22
N ILE A 152 20.18 -5.37 -3.63
CA ILE A 152 19.54 -4.61 -2.55
C ILE A 152 18.96 -3.36 -3.18
N ASN A 153 17.63 -3.27 -3.26
CA ASN A 153 16.97 -2.19 -3.98
C ASN A 153 17.11 -0.83 -3.26
N PRO A 154 17.75 0.19 -3.87
CA PRO A 154 17.87 1.52 -3.28
C PRO A 154 16.57 2.33 -3.34
N ASP A 155 15.67 2.09 -4.31
CA ASP A 155 14.45 2.88 -4.53
C ASP A 155 13.38 2.69 -3.44
N TYR A 156 13.64 1.82 -2.50
CA TYR A 156 12.80 1.50 -1.34
C TYR A 156 13.11 2.33 -0.10
N GLN A 157 13.73 3.49 -0.24
CA GLN A 157 13.99 4.33 0.93
C GLN A 157 12.68 4.87 1.50
N ARG A 158 12.15 4.18 2.51
CA ARG A 158 11.31 4.84 3.49
C ARG A 158 12.18 5.82 4.25
N TYR A 159 11.81 7.08 4.24
CA TYR A 159 12.40 8.09 5.13
C TYR A 159 12.17 7.75 6.61
N ASP A 160 11.15 6.92 6.91
CA ASP A 160 10.80 6.48 8.26
C ASP A 160 11.42 5.12 8.55
N GLY A 161 12.37 5.07 9.49
CA GLY A 161 12.88 3.82 10.05
C GLY A 161 14.31 3.42 9.67
N ILE A 162 15.15 4.32 9.18
CA ILE A 162 16.59 4.05 9.05
C ILE A 162 17.18 3.85 10.45
N TRP A 163 17.81 2.70 10.67
CA TRP A 163 18.46 2.41 11.94
C TRP A 163 19.49 3.47 12.30
N SER A 164 19.41 3.97 13.53
CA SER A 164 20.47 4.82 14.09
C SER A 164 21.81 4.06 14.13
N THR A 165 22.91 4.77 14.15
CA THR A 165 24.25 4.15 14.27
C THR A 165 24.36 3.24 15.48
N LYS A 166 23.65 3.58 16.57
CA LYS A 166 23.57 2.73 17.77
C LYS A 166 22.87 1.41 17.46
N ASN A 167 21.71 1.45 16.81
CA ASN A 167 20.97 0.23 16.45
C ASN A 167 21.73 -0.63 15.45
N LYS A 168 22.40 -0.01 14.45
CA LYS A 168 23.33 -0.70 13.54
C LYS A 168 24.44 -1.40 14.31
N SER A 169 25.03 -0.74 15.30
CA SER A 169 26.14 -1.29 16.11
C SER A 169 25.66 -2.46 16.99
N LEU A 170 24.51 -2.35 17.63
CA LEU A 170 23.92 -3.42 18.42
C LEU A 170 23.57 -4.66 17.56
N PHE A 171 23.16 -4.43 16.31
CA PHE A 171 22.95 -5.53 15.37
C PHE A 171 24.27 -6.24 15.01
N ILE A 172 25.36 -5.50 14.74
CA ILE A 172 26.69 -6.09 14.53
C ILE A 172 27.15 -6.85 15.77
N GLU A 173 26.92 -6.33 16.96
CA GLU A 173 27.20 -7.05 18.23
C GLU A 173 26.44 -8.37 18.29
N SER A 174 25.15 -8.36 17.91
CA SER A 174 24.31 -9.58 17.86
C SER A 174 24.87 -10.61 16.87
N VAL A 175 25.35 -10.16 15.72
CA VAL A 175 26.01 -11.04 14.71
C VAL A 175 27.26 -11.69 15.30
N ILE A 176 28.12 -10.92 15.94
CA ILE A 176 29.38 -11.41 16.57
C ILE A 176 29.08 -12.39 17.70
N LEU A 177 28.05 -12.14 18.50
CA LEU A 177 27.64 -12.97 19.64
C LEU A 177 26.80 -14.18 19.25
N ASN A 178 26.55 -14.37 17.96
CA ASN A 178 25.73 -15.46 17.45
C ASN A 178 24.26 -15.46 17.96
N ILE A 179 23.74 -14.28 18.32
CA ILE A 179 22.33 -14.13 18.70
C ILE A 179 21.44 -14.47 17.50
N PRO A 180 20.30 -15.18 17.69
CA PRO A 180 19.38 -15.50 16.61
C PRO A 180 18.91 -14.25 15.85
N ILE A 181 19.02 -14.29 14.54
CA ILE A 181 18.60 -13.22 13.62
C ILE A 181 17.40 -13.73 12.84
N PRO A 182 16.32 -12.94 12.70
CA PRO A 182 15.19 -13.32 11.87
C PRO A 182 15.62 -13.63 10.43
N SER A 183 14.92 -14.56 9.78
CA SER A 183 15.17 -14.98 8.41
C SER A 183 15.19 -13.78 7.46
N ILE A 184 16.05 -13.87 6.45
CA ILE A 184 16.09 -12.92 5.33
C ILE A 184 15.29 -13.55 4.19
N TYR A 185 14.43 -12.75 3.55
CA TYR A 185 13.62 -13.22 2.44
C TYR A 185 14.15 -12.67 1.14
N LEU A 186 14.40 -13.57 0.19
CA LEU A 186 14.93 -13.25 -1.12
C LEU A 186 14.01 -13.86 -2.20
N SER A 187 13.83 -13.15 -3.31
CA SER A 187 13.24 -13.71 -4.54
C SER A 187 14.32 -13.88 -5.59
N GLU A 188 14.24 -14.93 -6.36
CA GLU A 188 15.16 -15.23 -7.46
C GLU A 188 14.51 -14.83 -8.80
N ASP A 189 15.23 -14.07 -9.62
CA ASP A 189 14.80 -13.73 -10.97
C ASP A 189 15.23 -14.78 -12.00
N SER A 190 14.89 -14.56 -13.28
CA SER A 190 15.23 -15.46 -14.39
C SER A 190 16.74 -15.61 -14.65
N LYS A 191 17.58 -14.73 -14.12
CA LYS A 191 19.04 -14.77 -14.23
C LYS A 191 19.69 -15.38 -12.99
N GLY A 192 18.89 -15.85 -12.03
CA GLY A 192 19.38 -16.33 -10.74
C GLY A 192 19.82 -15.20 -9.78
N THR A 193 19.53 -13.94 -10.12
CA THR A 193 19.80 -12.80 -9.23
C THR A 193 18.87 -12.87 -8.04
N LEU A 194 19.42 -12.75 -6.84
CA LEU A 194 18.67 -12.71 -5.60
C LEU A 194 18.25 -11.25 -5.30
N ILE A 195 16.97 -11.02 -5.19
CA ILE A 195 16.39 -9.70 -4.89
C ILE A 195 15.94 -9.70 -3.43
N VAL A 196 16.45 -8.73 -2.65
CA VAL A 196 16.09 -8.63 -1.23
C VAL A 196 14.69 -8.07 -1.09
N ILE A 197 13.83 -8.82 -0.43
CA ILE A 197 12.45 -8.43 -0.13
C ILE A 197 12.31 -8.06 1.35
N ASP A 198 12.77 -8.90 2.28
CA ASP A 198 12.94 -8.51 3.69
C ASP A 198 14.37 -8.79 4.18
N GLY A 199 14.79 -8.04 5.18
CA GLY A 199 16.15 -8.11 5.73
C GLY A 199 17.10 -7.07 5.15
N ARG A 200 16.61 -6.13 4.34
CA ARG A 200 17.43 -5.08 3.73
C ARG A 200 18.25 -4.29 4.73
N GLN A 201 17.63 -3.76 5.80
CA GLN A 201 18.37 -3.00 6.83
C GLN A 201 19.46 -3.83 7.49
N ARG A 202 19.21 -5.13 7.68
CA ARG A 202 20.18 -6.09 8.22
C ARG A 202 21.36 -6.26 7.28
N LEU A 203 21.10 -6.56 6.01
CA LEU A 203 22.15 -6.72 4.98
C LEU A 203 22.92 -5.43 4.73
N SER A 204 22.22 -4.30 4.55
CA SER A 204 22.87 -2.99 4.38
C SER A 204 23.74 -2.63 5.57
N THR A 205 23.30 -2.93 6.81
CA THR A 205 24.09 -2.67 8.01
C THR A 205 25.37 -3.50 8.02
N LEU A 206 25.31 -4.78 7.66
CA LEU A 206 26.48 -5.64 7.54
C LEU A 206 27.46 -5.10 6.50
N PHE A 207 26.97 -4.79 5.31
CA PHE A 207 27.82 -4.33 4.19
C PHE A 207 28.38 -2.93 4.46
N ASP A 208 27.58 -2.00 4.99
CA ASP A 208 28.05 -0.67 5.41
C ASP A 208 29.16 -0.77 6.46
N PHE A 209 29.08 -1.72 7.40
CA PHE A 209 30.13 -1.93 8.38
C PHE A 209 31.37 -2.53 7.73
N MET A 210 31.24 -3.55 6.87
CA MET A 210 32.37 -4.16 6.14
C MET A 210 33.07 -3.17 5.19
N GLU A 211 32.36 -2.14 4.75
CA GLU A 211 32.89 -1.03 3.93
C GLU A 211 33.39 0.18 4.77
N ASP A 212 33.51 0.02 6.07
CA ASP A 212 33.99 1.08 6.99
C ASP A 212 33.11 2.36 7.02
N LYS A 213 31.83 2.29 6.62
CA LYS A 213 30.96 3.48 6.57
C LYS A 213 30.58 4.03 7.95
N PHE A 214 30.67 3.21 8.99
CA PHE A 214 30.43 3.67 10.37
C PHE A 214 31.34 2.98 11.39
N LYS A 215 31.42 3.57 12.59
CA LYS A 215 32.11 3.01 13.76
C LYS A 215 31.11 2.41 14.72
N LEU A 216 31.46 1.29 15.36
CA LEU A 216 30.64 0.71 16.42
C LEU A 216 30.49 1.69 17.58
N THR A 217 29.28 1.82 18.10
CA THR A 217 29.00 2.73 19.22
C THR A 217 27.87 2.19 20.09
N GLY A 218 27.97 2.42 21.41
CA GLY A 218 26.92 2.04 22.36
C GLY A 218 26.74 0.53 22.50
N LEU A 219 27.77 -0.26 22.26
CA LEU A 219 27.78 -1.70 22.50
C LEU A 219 27.66 -1.97 23.99
N SER A 220 26.84 -2.95 24.35
CA SER A 220 26.53 -3.27 25.74
C SER A 220 27.38 -4.43 26.30
N ILE A 221 27.82 -5.35 25.46
CA ILE A 221 28.57 -6.55 25.85
C ILE A 221 30.03 -6.47 25.37
N LEU A 222 30.25 -6.12 24.11
CA LEU A 222 31.58 -6.02 23.51
C LEU A 222 32.11 -4.59 23.55
N ASN A 223 32.12 -3.97 24.74
CA ASN A 223 32.48 -2.56 24.96
C ASN A 223 33.84 -2.19 24.35
N GLN A 224 34.82 -3.12 24.32
CA GLN A 224 36.12 -2.96 23.74
C GLN A 224 36.13 -2.71 22.22
N LEU A 225 35.00 -2.95 21.55
CA LEU A 225 34.82 -2.69 20.12
C LEU A 225 34.24 -1.30 19.83
N ASN A 226 33.79 -0.55 20.84
CA ASN A 226 33.27 0.81 20.63
C ASN A 226 34.37 1.70 19.99
N GLY A 227 33.96 2.51 19.01
CA GLY A 227 34.83 3.37 18.22
C GLY A 227 35.59 2.67 17.08
N ARG A 228 35.51 1.33 16.96
CA ARG A 228 36.20 0.58 15.91
C ARG A 228 35.40 0.51 14.63
N LYS A 229 36.10 0.55 13.52
CA LYS A 229 35.65 0.21 12.17
C LYS A 229 36.01 -1.24 11.85
N TYR A 230 35.39 -1.81 10.83
CA TYR A 230 35.69 -3.19 10.39
C TYR A 230 37.15 -3.41 10.02
N SER A 231 37.79 -2.47 9.26
CA SER A 231 39.20 -2.54 8.92
C SER A 231 40.15 -2.49 10.15
N LYS A 232 39.65 -2.03 11.29
CA LYS A 232 40.41 -1.94 12.56
C LYS A 232 40.18 -3.18 13.45
N LEU A 233 39.47 -4.19 12.97
CA LEU A 233 39.35 -5.50 13.62
C LEU A 233 40.58 -6.37 13.24
N VAL A 234 41.74 -6.04 13.78
CA VAL A 234 43.03 -6.72 13.52
C VAL A 234 43.67 -7.15 14.83
N GLY A 235 44.73 -7.98 14.77
CA GLY A 235 45.41 -8.50 15.95
C GLY A 235 44.47 -9.31 16.85
N GLU A 236 44.36 -8.97 18.13
CA GLU A 236 43.48 -9.61 19.08
C GLU A 236 41.98 -9.53 18.72
N TYR A 237 41.59 -8.54 17.91
CA TYR A 237 40.21 -8.32 17.43
C TYR A 237 39.89 -9.05 16.12
N ALA A 238 40.87 -9.68 15.45
CA ALA A 238 40.67 -10.37 14.16
C ALA A 238 39.62 -11.47 14.27
N LYS A 239 39.52 -12.14 15.43
CA LYS A 239 38.47 -13.15 15.70
C LYS A 239 37.06 -12.63 15.51
N TYR A 240 36.79 -11.33 15.74
CA TYR A 240 35.44 -10.74 15.55
C TYR A 240 35.16 -10.49 14.09
N LYS A 241 36.18 -10.19 13.30
CA LYS A 241 36.07 -10.09 11.85
C LYS A 241 35.66 -11.41 11.25
N THR A 242 36.35 -12.51 11.58
CA THR A 242 35.98 -13.86 11.13
C THR A 242 34.59 -14.25 11.57
N LYS A 243 34.18 -13.93 12.81
CA LYS A 243 32.81 -14.21 13.26
C LYS A 243 31.74 -13.48 12.48
N ILE A 244 31.99 -12.28 11.95
CA ILE A 244 31.06 -11.55 11.07
C ILE A 244 31.04 -12.22 9.70
N GLU A 245 32.20 -12.50 9.12
CA GLU A 245 32.36 -13.06 7.77
C GLU A 245 31.70 -14.43 7.64
N ASP A 246 31.93 -15.31 8.62
CA ASP A 246 31.48 -16.70 8.64
C ASP A 246 30.05 -16.86 9.18
N ARG A 247 29.45 -15.77 9.69
CA ARG A 247 28.09 -15.84 10.21
C ARG A 247 27.13 -16.33 9.14
N SER A 248 26.56 -17.52 9.34
CA SER A 248 25.50 -18.06 8.50
C SER A 248 24.16 -17.41 8.84
N LEU A 249 23.50 -16.88 7.84
CA LEU A 249 22.15 -16.29 7.92
C LEU A 249 21.14 -17.24 7.27
N HIS A 250 20.00 -17.38 7.91
CA HIS A 250 18.90 -18.16 7.37
C HIS A 250 18.20 -17.34 6.28
N ILE A 251 18.09 -17.92 5.09
CA ILE A 251 17.50 -17.32 3.89
C ILE A 251 16.29 -18.15 3.48
N ALA A 252 15.13 -17.52 3.47
CA ALA A 252 13.94 -18.07 2.82
C ALA A 252 13.93 -17.55 1.36
N LYS A 253 14.31 -18.43 0.41
CA LYS A 253 14.45 -18.10 -1.01
C LYS A 253 13.21 -18.51 -1.78
N LEU A 254 12.53 -17.57 -2.41
CA LEU A 254 11.47 -17.82 -3.38
C LEU A 254 12.09 -18.04 -4.76
N ARG A 255 11.79 -19.18 -5.38
CA ARG A 255 12.35 -19.55 -6.68
C ARG A 255 11.77 -18.70 -7.81
N TYR A 256 12.54 -18.54 -8.88
CA TYR A 256 11.99 -18.02 -10.13
C TYR A 256 10.76 -18.83 -10.58
N GLY A 257 9.73 -18.12 -11.03
CA GLY A 257 8.46 -18.75 -11.42
C GLY A 257 7.42 -18.89 -10.30
N THR A 258 7.78 -18.58 -9.04
CA THR A 258 6.79 -18.39 -7.97
C THR A 258 5.85 -17.25 -8.37
N SER A 259 4.51 -17.44 -8.18
CA SER A 259 3.56 -16.38 -8.53
C SER A 259 3.83 -15.11 -7.72
N ASP A 260 3.74 -13.95 -8.35
CA ASP A 260 3.98 -12.66 -7.68
C ASP A 260 2.98 -12.46 -6.54
N THR A 261 1.74 -12.94 -6.70
CA THR A 261 0.71 -12.94 -5.66
C THR A 261 1.15 -13.74 -4.44
N PHE A 262 1.67 -14.96 -4.62
CA PHE A 262 2.19 -15.74 -3.49
C PHE A 262 3.38 -15.05 -2.79
N VAL A 263 4.25 -14.41 -3.57
CA VAL A 263 5.36 -13.61 -3.04
C VAL A 263 4.80 -12.48 -2.17
N ILE A 264 3.86 -11.69 -2.69
CA ILE A 264 3.24 -10.56 -1.99
C ILE A 264 2.58 -11.01 -0.70
N GLU A 265 1.71 -12.02 -0.75
CA GLU A 265 1.02 -12.56 0.43
C GLU A 265 1.98 -13.12 1.50
N THR A 266 3.00 -13.87 1.07
CA THR A 266 4.01 -14.39 1.99
C THR A 266 4.67 -13.25 2.77
N PHE A 267 4.99 -12.14 2.08
CA PHE A 267 5.62 -10.99 2.70
C PHE A 267 4.70 -10.20 3.63
N GLU A 268 3.46 -10.01 3.25
CA GLU A 268 2.48 -9.35 4.12
C GLU A 268 2.29 -10.11 5.43
N ARG A 269 2.31 -11.44 5.38
CA ARG A 269 2.16 -12.30 6.57
C ARG A 269 3.41 -12.37 7.44
N VAL A 270 4.58 -12.43 6.83
CA VAL A 270 5.85 -12.60 7.56
C VAL A 270 6.29 -11.30 8.25
N ASN A 271 5.97 -10.14 7.69
CA ASN A 271 6.44 -8.84 8.16
C ASN A 271 5.59 -8.27 9.32
N THR A 272 5.37 -9.07 10.37
CA THR A 272 4.45 -8.75 11.48
C THR A 272 4.99 -7.75 12.51
N LYS A 273 6.30 -7.47 12.56
CA LYS A 273 6.94 -6.65 13.62
C LYS A 273 7.67 -5.39 13.17
N GLY A 274 7.53 -5.00 11.90
CA GLY A 274 8.14 -3.79 11.33
C GLY A 274 7.14 -2.92 10.59
N ALA A 275 7.60 -1.86 9.93
CA ALA A 275 6.79 -1.15 8.96
C ALA A 275 6.49 -2.11 7.80
N LYS A 276 5.25 -2.64 7.75
CA LYS A 276 4.80 -3.59 6.72
C LYS A 276 5.00 -3.00 5.32
N LEU A 277 5.52 -3.80 4.40
CA LEU A 277 5.49 -3.48 2.97
C LEU A 277 4.09 -3.76 2.44
N ASN A 278 3.56 -2.87 1.60
CA ASN A 278 2.31 -3.15 0.90
C ASN A 278 2.55 -3.89 -0.43
N ALA A 279 1.47 -4.41 -1.01
CA ALA A 279 1.51 -5.16 -2.27
C ALA A 279 2.23 -4.40 -3.41
N GLN A 280 2.03 -3.07 -3.54
CA GLN A 280 2.69 -2.28 -4.58
C GLN A 280 4.18 -2.10 -4.33
N GLU A 281 4.58 -1.92 -3.07
CA GLU A 281 6.00 -1.83 -2.70
C GLU A 281 6.72 -3.15 -3.03
N ILE A 282 6.10 -4.29 -2.74
CA ILE A 282 6.65 -5.62 -3.05
C ILE A 282 6.67 -5.86 -4.56
N ARG A 283 5.55 -5.57 -5.25
CA ARG A 283 5.44 -5.69 -6.71
C ARG A 283 6.52 -4.88 -7.42
N ASN A 284 6.75 -3.66 -6.96
CA ASN A 284 7.79 -2.78 -7.50
C ASN A 284 9.20 -3.33 -7.26
N ALA A 285 9.42 -4.08 -6.16
CA ALA A 285 10.70 -4.72 -5.87
C ALA A 285 11.00 -5.89 -6.80
N ILE A 286 10.01 -6.74 -7.05
CA ILE A 286 10.20 -7.97 -7.83
C ILE A 286 10.12 -7.75 -9.35
N ASN A 287 9.45 -6.70 -9.81
CA ASN A 287 9.25 -6.40 -11.24
C ASN A 287 10.02 -5.15 -11.71
N GLN A 288 11.28 -5.00 -11.28
CA GLN A 288 12.10 -3.85 -11.65
C GLN A 288 12.43 -3.80 -13.14
N GLY A 289 12.58 -2.58 -13.66
CA GLY A 289 12.93 -2.28 -15.04
C GLY A 289 12.21 -1.05 -15.56
N LYS A 290 11.94 -1.00 -16.86
CA LYS A 290 11.28 0.11 -17.55
C LYS A 290 9.92 0.47 -16.92
N SER A 291 9.17 -0.50 -16.40
CA SER A 291 7.91 -0.26 -15.70
C SER A 291 8.10 0.58 -14.44
N THR A 292 9.11 0.27 -13.62
CA THR A 292 9.39 1.05 -12.42
C THR A 292 9.94 2.44 -12.75
N GLU A 293 10.72 2.57 -13.80
CA GLU A 293 11.22 3.84 -14.31
C GLU A 293 10.07 4.72 -14.81
N LEU A 294 9.17 4.18 -15.63
CA LEU A 294 7.97 4.89 -16.10
C LEU A 294 7.09 5.37 -14.94
N LEU A 295 6.80 4.49 -13.97
CA LEU A 295 6.02 4.85 -12.78
C LEU A 295 6.71 5.94 -11.95
N ASN A 296 8.05 5.89 -11.82
CA ASN A 296 8.82 6.92 -11.13
C ASN A 296 8.78 8.26 -11.87
N GLN A 297 8.94 8.24 -13.20
CA GLN A 297 8.89 9.45 -14.05
C GLN A 297 7.52 10.13 -13.94
N LEU A 298 6.43 9.38 -14.07
CA LEU A 298 5.07 9.91 -13.96
C LEU A 298 4.75 10.39 -12.54
N SER A 299 5.14 9.63 -11.50
CA SER A 299 5.01 10.05 -10.11
C SER A 299 5.75 11.38 -9.84
N ASN A 300 6.94 11.56 -10.39
CA ASN A 300 7.73 12.76 -10.21
C ASN A 300 7.23 13.94 -11.07
N TYR A 301 6.66 13.69 -12.24
CA TYR A 301 6.06 14.71 -13.07
C TYR A 301 4.93 15.45 -12.35
N TYR A 302 4.12 14.72 -11.57
CA TYR A 302 3.05 15.27 -10.74
C TYR A 302 3.49 15.59 -9.31
N ASP A 303 4.78 15.81 -9.07
CA ASP A 303 5.30 16.22 -7.76
C ASP A 303 5.11 17.73 -7.54
N LYS A 304 4.86 18.14 -6.31
CA LYS A 304 4.73 19.50 -5.77
C LYS A 304 3.31 20.07 -5.68
N GLU A 305 2.67 20.49 -6.77
CA GLU A 305 1.37 21.18 -6.72
C GLU A 305 0.23 20.37 -7.37
N ARG A 306 0.60 19.36 -8.17
CA ARG A 306 -0.33 18.55 -8.98
C ARG A 306 -0.32 17.07 -8.65
N LYS A 307 0.15 16.70 -7.45
CA LYS A 307 0.22 15.28 -7.06
C LYS A 307 -1.11 14.55 -7.29
N ILE A 308 -1.03 13.35 -7.84
CA ILE A 308 -2.18 12.47 -8.06
C ILE A 308 -2.82 12.14 -6.70
N VAL A 309 -2.02 11.59 -5.80
CA VAL A 309 -2.31 11.30 -4.39
C VAL A 309 -1.02 11.41 -3.57
N ASP A 310 -1.10 11.19 -2.27
CA ASP A 310 0.09 11.11 -1.44
C ASP A 310 1.01 9.96 -1.93
N LYS A 311 2.30 10.27 -2.14
CA LYS A 311 3.32 9.30 -2.56
C LYS A 311 3.68 8.28 -1.49
N LYS A 312 3.20 8.51 -0.27
CA LYS A 312 3.42 7.59 0.83
C LYS A 312 2.94 6.20 0.42
N ARG A 313 3.83 5.20 0.57
CA ARG A 313 3.55 3.81 0.24
C ARG A 313 3.23 3.53 -1.24
N MET A 314 3.75 4.37 -2.17
CA MET A 314 3.60 4.21 -3.63
C MET A 314 2.14 4.18 -4.12
N LYS A 315 1.21 4.87 -3.46
CA LYS A 315 -0.20 4.90 -3.86
C LYS A 315 -0.41 5.52 -5.24
N ASP A 316 0.33 6.57 -5.54
CA ASP A 316 0.34 7.20 -6.85
C ASP A 316 0.81 6.24 -7.95
N LYS A 317 1.88 5.48 -7.70
CA LYS A 317 2.38 4.47 -8.64
C LYS A 317 1.40 3.32 -8.83
N TYR A 318 0.70 2.92 -7.77
CA TYR A 318 -0.37 1.93 -7.86
C TYR A 318 -1.49 2.38 -8.79
N LEU A 319 -1.99 3.62 -8.65
CA LEU A 319 -3.02 4.18 -9.52
C LEU A 319 -2.58 4.25 -10.97
N ILE A 320 -1.36 4.73 -11.21
CA ILE A 320 -0.81 4.82 -12.57
C ILE A 320 -0.70 3.43 -13.19
N LEU A 321 -0.17 2.45 -12.45
CA LEU A 321 -0.05 1.08 -12.91
C LEU A 321 -1.42 0.47 -13.20
N ARG A 322 -2.38 0.71 -12.31
CA ARG A 322 -3.75 0.24 -12.44
C ARG A 322 -4.42 0.78 -13.72
N TYR A 323 -4.24 2.06 -14.00
CA TYR A 323 -4.71 2.63 -15.28
C TYR A 323 -4.13 1.91 -16.50
N PHE A 324 -2.82 1.67 -16.53
CA PHE A 324 -2.22 0.95 -17.66
C PHE A 324 -2.75 -0.47 -17.79
N ALA A 325 -2.93 -1.17 -16.67
CA ALA A 325 -3.52 -2.50 -16.66
C ALA A 325 -4.94 -2.48 -17.23
N MET A 326 -5.80 -1.58 -16.74
CA MET A 326 -7.17 -1.45 -17.19
C MET A 326 -7.25 -1.00 -18.67
N LYS A 327 -6.35 -0.13 -19.12
CA LYS A 327 -6.26 0.28 -20.52
C LYS A 327 -5.88 -0.89 -21.42
N PHE A 328 -4.91 -1.71 -21.05
CA PHE A 328 -4.55 -2.91 -21.80
C PHE A 328 -5.73 -3.90 -21.85
N TYR A 329 -6.42 -4.08 -20.75
CA TYR A 329 -7.59 -4.95 -20.71
C TYR A 329 -8.70 -4.43 -21.64
N TYR A 330 -8.98 -3.13 -21.57
CA TYR A 330 -9.99 -2.51 -22.44
C TYR A 330 -9.64 -2.68 -23.93
N GLN A 331 -8.38 -2.54 -24.32
CA GLN A 331 -7.93 -2.80 -25.68
C GLN A 331 -8.21 -4.24 -26.12
N GLN A 332 -8.01 -5.23 -25.25
CA GLN A 332 -8.34 -6.63 -25.54
C GLN A 332 -9.86 -6.82 -25.73
N ILE A 333 -10.66 -6.22 -24.86
CA ILE A 333 -12.15 -6.25 -25.00
C ILE A 333 -12.59 -5.59 -26.33
N LYS A 334 -11.96 -4.51 -26.77
CA LYS A 334 -12.26 -3.90 -28.06
C LYS A 334 -11.99 -4.86 -29.23
N GLN A 335 -10.92 -5.63 -29.15
CA GLN A 335 -10.57 -6.63 -30.15
C GLN A 335 -11.42 -7.91 -30.10
N GLY A 336 -12.32 -8.02 -29.12
CA GLY A 336 -13.18 -9.20 -28.92
C GLY A 336 -12.50 -10.35 -28.18
N ASN A 337 -11.31 -10.12 -27.62
CA ASN A 337 -10.59 -11.13 -26.86
C ASN A 337 -11.18 -11.27 -25.45
N ASN A 338 -11.27 -12.51 -24.96
CA ASN A 338 -11.57 -12.76 -23.56
C ASN A 338 -10.25 -12.79 -22.78
N VAL A 339 -10.11 -11.92 -21.78
CA VAL A 339 -8.97 -11.87 -20.89
C VAL A 339 -9.38 -12.49 -19.57
N GLU A 340 -8.70 -13.53 -19.17
CA GLU A 340 -8.85 -14.14 -17.86
C GLU A 340 -7.53 -13.98 -17.10
N PHE A 341 -7.62 -13.53 -15.86
CA PHE A 341 -6.51 -13.47 -14.93
C PHE A 341 -6.97 -14.01 -13.57
N GLY A 342 -6.05 -14.51 -12.78
CA GLY A 342 -6.37 -15.06 -11.45
C GLY A 342 -6.87 -13.96 -10.53
N THR A 343 -5.99 -13.02 -10.20
CA THR A 343 -6.28 -11.89 -9.34
C THR A 343 -5.86 -10.57 -10.00
N ILE A 344 -6.41 -9.45 -9.53
CA ILE A 344 -5.95 -8.13 -9.99
C ILE A 344 -4.45 -7.94 -9.70
N SER A 345 -3.95 -8.50 -8.59
CA SER A 345 -2.54 -8.47 -8.23
C SER A 345 -1.66 -9.14 -9.28
N ASP A 346 -2.07 -10.33 -9.78
CA ASP A 346 -1.38 -11.03 -10.86
C ASP A 346 -1.41 -10.23 -12.15
N TYR A 347 -2.54 -9.61 -12.47
CA TYR A 347 -2.69 -8.81 -13.68
C TYR A 347 -1.83 -7.53 -13.64
N LEU A 348 -1.74 -6.87 -12.49
CA LEU A 348 -0.84 -5.74 -12.30
C LEU A 348 0.63 -6.14 -12.44
N SER A 349 1.02 -7.28 -11.88
CA SER A 349 2.37 -7.82 -12.04
C SER A 349 2.68 -8.20 -13.48
N ALA A 350 1.74 -8.86 -14.17
CA ALA A 350 1.85 -9.17 -15.59
C ALA A 350 1.95 -7.89 -16.45
N THR A 351 1.24 -6.84 -16.07
CA THR A 351 1.32 -5.52 -16.72
C THR A 351 2.73 -4.93 -16.59
N MET A 352 3.35 -4.97 -15.40
CA MET A 352 4.74 -4.51 -15.23
C MET A 352 5.72 -5.34 -16.08
N LYS A 353 5.56 -6.66 -16.13
CA LYS A 353 6.38 -7.54 -16.97
C LYS A 353 6.22 -7.20 -18.45
N LYS A 354 4.98 -6.96 -18.90
CA LYS A 354 4.68 -6.52 -20.27
C LYS A 354 5.37 -5.18 -20.60
N ILE A 355 5.27 -4.19 -19.72
CA ILE A 355 5.93 -2.89 -19.90
C ILE A 355 7.47 -3.05 -19.93
N ASN A 356 8.04 -3.91 -19.08
CA ASN A 356 9.48 -4.18 -19.07
C ASN A 356 10.00 -4.79 -20.39
N ALA A 357 9.14 -5.48 -21.13
CA ALA A 357 9.47 -6.08 -22.43
C ALA A 357 9.29 -5.11 -23.63
N MET A 358 8.75 -3.91 -23.40
CA MET A 358 8.50 -2.93 -24.48
C MET A 358 9.78 -2.20 -24.90
N GLY A 359 9.75 -1.67 -26.14
CA GLY A 359 10.78 -0.75 -26.65
C GLY A 359 10.67 0.64 -25.99
N ASP A 360 11.76 1.41 -26.04
CA ASP A 360 11.81 2.74 -25.40
C ASP A 360 10.78 3.70 -26.00
N SER A 361 10.60 3.68 -27.34
CA SER A 361 9.58 4.50 -28.02
C SER A 361 8.16 4.21 -27.51
N GLN A 362 7.83 2.93 -27.24
CA GLN A 362 6.52 2.56 -26.69
C GLN A 362 6.33 3.08 -25.25
N ILE A 363 7.40 3.09 -24.47
CA ILE A 363 7.38 3.64 -23.09
C ILE A 363 7.18 5.16 -23.13
N ASP A 364 7.86 5.86 -24.05
CA ASP A 364 7.69 7.29 -24.23
C ASP A 364 6.27 7.65 -24.68
N GLU A 365 5.71 6.91 -25.64
CA GLU A 365 4.30 7.06 -26.05
C GLU A 365 3.33 6.83 -24.87
N MET A 366 3.56 5.82 -24.07
CA MET A 366 2.73 5.55 -22.89
C MET A 366 2.81 6.69 -21.87
N ARG A 367 4.00 7.26 -21.67
CA ARG A 367 4.20 8.37 -20.74
C ARG A 367 3.43 9.61 -21.20
N GLU A 368 3.60 10.01 -22.46
CA GLU A 368 2.94 11.18 -23.05
C GLU A 368 1.41 10.99 -23.04
N ASP A 369 0.93 9.85 -23.51
CA ASP A 369 -0.50 9.53 -23.51
C ASP A 369 -1.13 9.56 -22.11
N PHE A 370 -0.40 9.11 -21.07
CA PHE A 370 -0.88 9.23 -19.69
C PHE A 370 -0.99 10.70 -19.27
N ILE A 371 0.05 11.49 -19.51
CA ILE A 371 0.10 12.92 -19.15
C ILE A 371 -1.06 13.67 -19.82
N ASP A 372 -1.22 13.53 -21.12
CA ASP A 372 -2.28 14.20 -21.89
C ASP A 372 -3.68 13.78 -21.37
N THR A 373 -3.87 12.49 -21.14
CA THR A 373 -5.14 11.94 -20.67
C THR A 373 -5.47 12.43 -19.26
N TYR A 374 -4.51 12.41 -18.35
CA TYR A 374 -4.70 12.84 -16.96
C TYR A 374 -4.94 14.34 -16.87
N ASP A 375 -4.14 15.15 -17.54
CA ASP A 375 -4.29 16.61 -17.53
C ASP A 375 -5.62 17.03 -18.17
N ARG A 376 -6.04 16.37 -19.25
CA ARG A 376 -7.36 16.59 -19.83
C ARG A 376 -8.49 16.20 -18.90
N ALA A 377 -8.40 15.05 -18.22
CA ALA A 377 -9.40 14.64 -17.22
C ALA A 377 -9.51 15.68 -16.09
N LYS A 378 -8.38 16.19 -15.60
CA LYS A 378 -8.35 17.26 -14.60
C LYS A 378 -8.94 18.58 -15.11
N SER A 379 -8.72 18.93 -16.36
CA SER A 379 -9.33 20.10 -16.99
C SER A 379 -10.85 19.96 -17.11
N ILE A 380 -11.34 18.78 -17.52
CA ILE A 380 -12.78 18.52 -17.73
C ILE A 380 -13.52 18.50 -16.39
N PHE A 381 -13.02 17.79 -15.38
CA PHE A 381 -13.76 17.48 -14.15
C PHE A 381 -13.31 18.29 -12.93
N GLY A 382 -12.21 19.08 -13.02
CA GLY A 382 -11.73 19.96 -11.96
C GLY A 382 -11.45 19.21 -10.65
N THR A 383 -11.98 19.73 -9.54
CA THR A 383 -11.86 19.14 -8.19
C THR A 383 -12.62 17.82 -8.05
N MET A 384 -13.65 17.60 -8.90
CA MET A 384 -14.43 16.35 -8.94
C MET A 384 -13.77 15.22 -9.73
N ALA A 385 -12.64 15.50 -10.42
CA ALA A 385 -11.94 14.45 -11.16
C ALA A 385 -11.63 13.26 -10.24
N PHE A 386 -12.14 12.08 -10.63
CA PHE A 386 -11.95 10.79 -9.94
C PHE A 386 -12.63 10.67 -8.57
N LYS A 387 -13.63 11.52 -8.28
CA LYS A 387 -14.33 11.55 -6.99
C LYS A 387 -15.83 11.42 -7.17
N LEU A 388 -16.50 10.84 -6.17
CA LEU A 388 -17.96 10.85 -6.09
C LEU A 388 -18.48 12.15 -5.45
N ASP A 389 -17.68 12.74 -4.57
CA ASP A 389 -17.96 14.02 -3.92
C ASP A 389 -16.63 14.79 -3.75
N GLU A 390 -16.69 16.11 -3.73
CA GLU A 390 -15.50 16.96 -3.64
C GLU A 390 -14.69 16.71 -2.36
N LYS A 391 -15.36 16.42 -1.26
CA LYS A 391 -14.75 16.19 0.06
C LYS A 391 -14.14 14.79 0.18
N LEU A 392 -14.52 13.87 -0.69
CA LEU A 392 -14.02 12.49 -0.65
C LEU A 392 -12.65 12.37 -1.33
N PRO A 393 -11.82 11.42 -0.92
CA PRO A 393 -10.57 11.11 -1.60
C PRO A 393 -10.81 10.55 -3.02
N ILE A 394 -9.75 10.38 -3.78
CA ILE A 394 -9.81 9.77 -5.11
C ILE A 394 -10.35 8.34 -4.98
N ASN A 395 -11.36 8.03 -5.77
CA ASN A 395 -11.86 6.68 -5.96
C ASN A 395 -11.06 5.99 -7.08
N MET A 396 -10.43 4.86 -6.79
CA MET A 396 -9.56 4.17 -7.74
C MET A 396 -10.28 3.67 -9.00
N ILE A 397 -11.56 3.28 -8.87
CA ILE A 397 -12.33 2.81 -10.02
C ILE A 397 -12.74 3.99 -10.89
N LEU A 398 -13.15 5.11 -10.27
CA LEU A 398 -13.42 6.33 -11.03
C LEU A 398 -12.16 6.84 -11.72
N PHE A 399 -10.99 6.66 -11.11
CA PHE A 399 -9.71 6.97 -11.74
C PHE A 399 -9.51 6.14 -13.03
N ASP A 400 -9.70 4.82 -12.93
CA ASP A 400 -9.55 3.91 -14.07
C ASP A 400 -10.53 4.26 -15.20
N VAL A 401 -11.82 4.30 -14.90
CA VAL A 401 -12.88 4.45 -15.92
C VAL A 401 -12.87 5.84 -16.55
N THR A 402 -12.61 6.89 -15.76
CA THR A 402 -12.53 8.26 -16.27
C THR A 402 -11.37 8.39 -17.26
N LEU A 403 -10.18 7.90 -16.89
CA LEU A 403 -9.02 7.99 -17.78
C LEU A 403 -9.20 7.14 -19.06
N ILE A 404 -9.86 5.98 -18.99
CA ILE A 404 -10.17 5.18 -20.18
C ILE A 404 -11.12 5.95 -21.09
N ILE A 405 -12.19 6.56 -20.56
CA ILE A 405 -13.14 7.34 -21.35
C ILE A 405 -12.44 8.53 -22.02
N VAL A 406 -11.62 9.27 -21.26
CA VAL A 406 -10.88 10.44 -21.80
C VAL A 406 -9.88 10.02 -22.87
N ALA A 407 -9.14 8.91 -22.67
CA ALA A 407 -8.19 8.39 -23.65
C ALA A 407 -8.85 7.93 -24.95
N GLU A 408 -10.01 7.27 -24.86
CA GLU A 408 -10.75 6.79 -26.04
C GLU A 408 -11.44 7.93 -26.80
N LEU A 409 -11.86 8.98 -26.11
CA LEU A 409 -12.55 10.14 -26.65
C LEU A 409 -11.61 11.35 -26.82
N LYS A 410 -10.33 11.14 -27.14
CA LYS A 410 -9.35 12.21 -27.26
C LYS A 410 -9.62 13.23 -28.35
N ASN A 411 -10.32 12.84 -29.41
CA ASN A 411 -10.60 13.67 -30.59
C ASN A 411 -12.00 14.31 -30.61
N VAL A 412 -12.74 14.27 -29.49
CA VAL A 412 -14.08 14.87 -29.37
C VAL A 412 -14.10 16.01 -28.35
N THR A 413 -15.19 16.76 -28.32
CA THR A 413 -15.36 17.86 -27.35
C THR A 413 -15.49 17.36 -25.92
N ASP A 414 -15.15 18.21 -24.96
CA ASP A 414 -15.22 17.88 -23.54
C ASP A 414 -16.64 17.59 -23.06
N ASP A 415 -17.65 18.18 -23.71
CA ASP A 415 -19.07 17.88 -23.42
C ASP A 415 -19.46 16.45 -23.78
N VAL A 416 -18.91 15.90 -24.86
CA VAL A 416 -19.12 14.48 -25.21
C VAL A 416 -18.46 13.56 -24.18
N VAL A 417 -17.26 13.94 -23.70
CA VAL A 417 -16.58 13.19 -22.62
C VAL A 417 -17.42 13.21 -21.33
N ARG A 418 -17.94 14.40 -20.93
CA ARG A 418 -18.84 14.53 -19.76
C ARG A 418 -20.09 13.69 -19.92
N LYS A 419 -20.70 13.68 -21.12
CA LYS A 419 -21.87 12.88 -21.41
C LYS A 419 -21.58 11.39 -21.28
N ALA A 420 -20.46 10.90 -21.82
CA ALA A 420 -20.03 9.51 -21.68
C ALA A 420 -19.84 9.10 -20.22
N TYR A 421 -19.12 9.93 -19.46
CA TYR A 421 -18.93 9.72 -18.02
C TYR A 421 -20.25 9.65 -17.25
N ASN A 422 -21.14 10.60 -17.45
CA ASN A 422 -22.44 10.64 -16.80
C ASN A 422 -23.32 9.44 -17.19
N SER A 423 -23.23 8.99 -18.44
CA SER A 423 -23.93 7.78 -18.90
C SER A 423 -23.42 6.53 -18.20
N LEU A 424 -22.11 6.46 -17.88
CA LEU A 424 -21.54 5.35 -17.12
C LEU A 424 -22.00 5.37 -15.66
N ILE A 425 -21.89 6.50 -14.98
CA ILE A 425 -22.31 6.63 -13.56
C ILE A 425 -23.79 6.29 -13.39
N ASN A 426 -24.62 6.69 -14.33
CA ASN A 426 -26.07 6.44 -14.30
C ASN A 426 -26.49 5.18 -15.08
N TYR A 427 -25.53 4.32 -15.46
CA TYR A 427 -25.83 3.13 -16.24
C TYR A 427 -26.86 2.24 -15.53
N GLY A 428 -27.98 1.97 -16.21
CA GLY A 428 -29.08 1.13 -15.68
C GLY A 428 -29.89 1.79 -14.56
N ARG A 429 -29.78 3.11 -14.34
CA ARG A 429 -30.61 3.82 -13.34
C ARG A 429 -32.08 3.73 -13.74
N ASN A 430 -32.90 3.20 -12.83
CA ASN A 430 -34.38 3.27 -12.97
C ASN A 430 -34.84 4.58 -12.30
N MET A 431 -35.53 5.43 -13.07
CA MET A 431 -36.01 6.73 -12.59
C MET A 431 -37.14 6.61 -11.54
N GLU A 432 -37.74 5.45 -11.42
CA GLU A 432 -38.87 5.21 -10.49
C GLU A 432 -38.40 4.62 -9.14
N ASP A 433 -37.13 4.23 -9.04
CA ASP A 433 -36.59 3.57 -7.87
C ASP A 433 -35.29 4.29 -7.43
N ASN A 434 -35.19 4.65 -6.14
CA ASN A 434 -33.98 5.19 -5.53
C ASN A 434 -32.93 4.12 -5.23
N SER A 435 -33.03 2.94 -5.85
CA SER A 435 -32.03 1.88 -5.68
C SER A 435 -30.69 2.24 -6.32
N GLU A 436 -29.65 1.65 -5.77
CA GLU A 436 -28.29 1.79 -6.32
C GLU A 436 -28.23 1.32 -7.78
N THR A 437 -27.55 2.09 -8.62
CA THR A 437 -27.32 1.73 -10.02
C THR A 437 -26.44 0.47 -10.12
N PRO A 438 -26.48 -0.27 -11.25
CA PRO A 438 -25.53 -1.34 -11.50
C PRO A 438 -24.07 -0.90 -11.37
N PHE A 439 -23.75 0.34 -11.80
CA PHE A 439 -22.41 0.89 -11.64
C PHE A 439 -22.07 1.12 -10.16
N GLU A 440 -22.96 1.71 -9.37
CA GLU A 440 -22.74 1.93 -7.92
C GLU A 440 -22.54 0.59 -7.19
N LYS A 441 -23.32 -0.43 -7.51
CA LYS A 441 -23.13 -1.79 -6.96
C LYS A 441 -21.77 -2.38 -7.34
N ASN A 442 -21.39 -2.22 -8.60
CA ASN A 442 -20.12 -2.74 -9.13
C ASN A 442 -18.90 -2.10 -8.49
N ILE A 443 -18.97 -0.81 -8.09
CA ILE A 443 -17.86 -0.13 -7.40
C ILE A 443 -17.84 -0.38 -5.89
N LYS A 444 -18.94 -0.87 -5.30
CA LYS A 444 -19.02 -1.17 -3.86
C LYS A 444 -18.65 -2.61 -3.53
N TYR A 445 -19.11 -3.58 -4.33
CA TYR A 445 -19.02 -5.00 -4.01
C TYR A 445 -18.07 -5.72 -4.98
N HIS A 446 -17.14 -6.52 -4.46
CA HIS A 446 -16.18 -7.32 -5.25
C HIS A 446 -15.54 -6.52 -6.41
N ARG A 447 -15.21 -5.27 -6.14
CA ARG A 447 -14.80 -4.23 -7.11
C ARG A 447 -13.68 -4.66 -8.06
N ASP A 448 -12.76 -5.51 -7.59
CA ASP A 448 -11.60 -5.99 -8.33
C ASP A 448 -11.74 -7.44 -8.80
N SER A 449 -12.95 -8.02 -8.71
CA SER A 449 -13.23 -9.29 -9.36
C SER A 449 -13.14 -9.16 -10.89
N ASN A 450 -12.69 -10.23 -11.53
CA ASN A 450 -12.54 -10.28 -12.98
C ASN A 450 -13.85 -9.93 -13.71
N GLU A 451 -14.96 -10.41 -13.16
CA GLU A 451 -16.32 -10.15 -13.68
C GLU A 451 -16.68 -8.67 -13.63
N ASN A 452 -16.52 -8.03 -12.46
CA ASN A 452 -16.87 -6.63 -12.27
C ASN A 452 -15.98 -5.68 -13.08
N ILE A 453 -14.67 -5.99 -13.19
CA ILE A 453 -13.76 -5.24 -14.08
C ILE A 453 -14.21 -5.37 -15.52
N LYS A 454 -14.52 -6.58 -15.98
CA LYS A 454 -14.98 -6.85 -17.34
C LYS A 454 -16.28 -6.13 -17.66
N GLU A 455 -17.25 -6.18 -16.74
CA GLU A 455 -18.53 -5.48 -16.92
C GLU A 455 -18.35 -3.97 -17.07
N ARG A 456 -17.57 -3.33 -16.20
CA ARG A 456 -17.29 -1.88 -16.31
C ARG A 456 -16.72 -1.52 -17.67
N LEU A 457 -15.76 -2.30 -18.14
CA LEU A 457 -15.11 -2.06 -19.42
C LEU A 457 -16.03 -2.31 -20.61
N LEU A 458 -16.95 -3.29 -20.51
CA LEU A 458 -18.00 -3.52 -21.52
C LEU A 458 -19.02 -2.37 -21.54
N TRP A 459 -19.40 -1.82 -20.39
CA TRP A 459 -20.29 -0.64 -20.34
C TRP A 459 -19.63 0.57 -21.00
N ILE A 460 -18.34 0.82 -20.76
CA ILE A 460 -17.57 1.88 -21.43
C ILE A 460 -17.59 1.65 -22.95
N LYS A 461 -17.28 0.43 -23.41
CA LYS A 461 -17.30 0.08 -24.85
C LYS A 461 -18.66 0.36 -25.49
N LYS A 462 -19.74 -0.02 -24.82
CA LYS A 462 -21.11 0.22 -25.29
C LYS A 462 -21.40 1.72 -25.39
N ILE A 463 -21.16 2.48 -24.30
CA ILE A 463 -21.44 3.91 -24.23
C ILE A 463 -20.65 4.68 -25.31
N ILE A 464 -19.37 4.38 -25.49
CA ILE A 464 -18.56 5.02 -26.54
C ILE A 464 -19.03 4.64 -27.93
N GLY A 465 -19.46 3.39 -28.14
CA GLY A 465 -20.03 2.95 -29.41
C GLY A 465 -21.37 3.61 -29.77
N GLU A 466 -22.14 4.08 -28.80
CA GLU A 466 -23.40 4.82 -28.98
C GLU A 466 -23.17 6.32 -29.25
N LEU A 467 -21.97 6.84 -29.01
CA LEU A 467 -21.59 8.25 -29.18
C LEU A 467 -20.82 8.50 -30.48
N ASN A 468 -20.32 7.46 -31.13
CA ASN A 468 -19.68 7.49 -32.46
C ASN A 468 -20.68 7.12 -33.53
#